data_5f60b808951c49f0babf6c15bad213fb
#
_entry.id   5f60b808951c49f0babf6c15bad213fb
#
_cell.length_a   1.000
_cell.length_b   1.000
_cell.length_c   1.000
_cell.angle_alpha   90.00
_cell.angle_beta   90.00
_cell.angle_gamma   90.00
#
_symmetry.space_group_name_H-M   'P 1'
#
loop_
_entity.id
_entity.type
_entity.pdbx_description
1 polymer ?
#
loop_
_entity_poly.entity_id
_entity_poly.type
_entity_poly.pdbx_seq_one_letter_code
_entity_poly.pdbx_strand_id
1 'polypeptide(L)'
;SHLGMSFKPAIFLALVLPAASFAGGIYKYVEKDGTIVYTNVLPKNGQGRQARKVEGEFRPAPSPVAPARISVKTRISLGEFDEYIDEAAVRYKMPPALVRAVMHAESAFDPNAISIVGASGLMQLMPATAREMYVKDIFDPKDNIEGGVRYLRVLANEFDGDMVKMVAAYNAGPEAVKKYGGQVPPYPETQAYVRKVISLYFQYKTQAQVAQGDER
;
A
#
# COMPACT_ATOMS: atom_id res chain seq x y z
N SER A 1 -20.43 58.56 -23.53
CA SER A 1 -20.04 57.97 -22.23
C SER A 1 -19.87 56.46 -22.39
N HIS A 2 -18.61 56.01 -22.61
CA HIS A 2 -18.27 54.60 -22.68
C HIS A 2 -17.66 54.19 -21.33
N LEU A 3 -18.40 53.35 -20.53
CA LEU A 3 -17.82 52.65 -19.39
C LEU A 3 -17.08 51.40 -19.91
N GLY A 4 -15.76 51.46 -19.87
CA GLY A 4 -14.91 50.29 -20.08
C GLY A 4 -14.84 49.43 -18.80
N MET A 5 -15.49 48.27 -18.82
CA MET A 5 -15.29 47.25 -17.78
C MET A 5 -14.00 46.50 -18.05
N SER A 6 -12.98 46.76 -17.23
CA SER A 6 -11.72 46.02 -17.24
C SER A 6 -11.91 44.68 -16.56
N PHE A 7 -11.92 43.58 -17.32
CA PHE A 7 -11.85 42.22 -16.81
C PHE A 7 -10.39 41.93 -16.45
N LYS A 8 -10.10 41.82 -15.13
CA LYS A 8 -8.85 41.24 -14.67
C LYS A 8 -8.95 39.72 -14.73
N PRO A 9 -8.03 39.02 -15.40
CA PRO A 9 -8.02 37.57 -15.39
C PRO A 9 -7.67 37.08 -13.99
N ALA A 10 -8.55 36.26 -13.39
CA ALA A 10 -8.24 35.54 -12.17
C ALA A 10 -7.19 34.47 -12.48
N ILE A 11 -5.98 34.65 -11.96
CA ILE A 11 -4.93 33.64 -12.02
C ILE A 11 -5.36 32.52 -11.06
N PHE A 12 -5.87 31.42 -11.61
CA PHE A 12 -6.05 30.17 -10.87
C PHE A 12 -4.67 29.60 -10.58
N LEU A 13 -4.17 29.86 -9.40
CA LEU A 13 -2.99 29.17 -8.88
C LEU A 13 -3.41 27.73 -8.59
N ALA A 14 -3.18 26.82 -9.53
CA ALA A 14 -3.35 25.40 -9.31
C ALA A 14 -2.38 24.97 -8.21
N LEU A 15 -2.92 24.71 -7.02
CA LEU A 15 -2.17 24.13 -5.90
C LEU A 15 -1.78 22.71 -6.30
N VAL A 16 -0.59 22.54 -6.86
CA VAL A 16 0.00 21.22 -7.13
C VAL A 16 0.35 20.64 -5.77
N LEU A 17 -0.55 19.83 -5.22
CA LEU A 17 -0.23 19.01 -4.06
C LEU A 17 0.92 18.07 -4.47
N PRO A 18 2.01 17.99 -3.69
CA PRO A 18 3.09 17.09 -4.02
C PRO A 18 2.54 15.65 -4.02
N ALA A 19 2.69 14.97 -5.14
CA ALA A 19 2.43 13.54 -5.23
C ALA A 19 3.29 12.86 -4.15
N ALA A 20 2.65 12.08 -3.26
CA ALA A 20 3.39 11.30 -2.27
C ALA A 20 4.43 10.45 -3.01
N SER A 21 5.70 10.80 -2.84
CA SER A 21 6.79 10.12 -3.51
C SER A 21 7.15 8.87 -2.71
N PHE A 22 6.79 7.70 -3.22
CA PHE A 22 7.20 6.42 -2.65
C PHE A 22 8.66 6.04 -2.97
N ALA A 23 9.47 7.00 -3.45
CA ALA A 23 10.86 6.78 -3.85
C ALA A 23 11.83 6.55 -2.66
N GLY A 24 11.38 6.70 -1.42
CA GLY A 24 12.19 6.50 -0.21
C GLY A 24 12.21 5.05 0.27
N GLY A 25 13.31 4.63 0.92
CA GLY A 25 13.38 3.36 1.66
C GLY A 25 12.45 3.36 2.89
N ILE A 26 12.27 2.19 3.50
CA ILE A 26 11.64 2.10 4.83
C ILE A 26 12.69 2.46 5.88
N TYR A 27 12.31 3.27 6.84
CA TYR A 27 13.11 3.66 7.99
C TYR A 27 12.56 2.99 9.25
N LYS A 28 13.45 2.55 10.11
CA LYS A 28 13.13 2.05 11.44
C LYS A 28 13.67 3.03 12.48
N TYR A 29 12.86 3.37 13.43
CA TYR A 29 13.32 4.05 14.65
C TYR A 29 12.61 3.49 15.89
N VAL A 30 13.18 3.74 17.05
CA VAL A 30 12.62 3.30 18.32
C VAL A 30 12.15 4.55 19.08
N GLU A 31 10.92 4.56 19.54
CA GLU A 31 10.37 5.62 20.37
C GLU A 31 10.93 5.58 21.79
N LYS A 32 10.69 6.62 22.60
CA LYS A 32 11.21 6.70 23.98
C LYS A 32 10.66 5.60 24.90
N ASP A 33 9.48 5.06 24.57
CA ASP A 33 8.81 3.96 25.28
C ASP A 33 9.26 2.56 24.82
N GLY A 34 10.23 2.49 23.88
CA GLY A 34 10.71 1.24 23.30
C GLY A 34 9.92 0.76 22.09
N THR A 35 8.87 1.45 21.68
CA THR A 35 8.07 1.09 20.50
C THR A 35 8.91 1.19 19.23
N ILE A 36 8.92 0.13 18.43
CA ILE A 36 9.60 0.10 17.14
C ILE A 36 8.65 0.60 16.06
N VAL A 37 9.04 1.68 15.39
CA VAL A 37 8.27 2.29 14.30
C VAL A 37 8.96 2.09 12.97
N TYR A 38 8.22 1.63 11.97
CA TYR A 38 8.64 1.58 10.57
C TYR A 38 7.87 2.62 9.78
N THR A 39 8.57 3.39 8.93
CA THR A 39 7.96 4.43 8.10
C THR A 39 8.76 4.65 6.82
N ASN A 40 8.13 5.06 5.75
CA ASN A 40 8.78 5.53 4.53
C ASN A 40 8.88 7.07 4.48
N VAL A 41 8.39 7.75 5.48
CA VAL A 41 8.48 9.20 5.64
C VAL A 41 9.50 9.53 6.73
N LEU A 42 10.54 10.27 6.38
CA LEU A 42 11.51 10.73 7.39
C LEU A 42 10.80 11.66 8.38
N PRO A 43 10.96 11.44 9.70
CA PRO A 43 10.42 12.36 10.70
C PRO A 43 11.01 13.75 10.48
N LYS A 44 10.16 14.76 10.40
CA LYS A 44 10.59 16.17 10.30
C LYS A 44 11.50 16.51 11.47
N ASN A 45 12.65 17.12 11.16
CA ASN A 45 13.75 17.45 12.07
C ASN A 45 13.29 17.94 13.45
N GLY A 46 13.87 17.39 14.51
CA GLY A 46 13.84 17.96 15.86
C GLY A 46 13.47 17.00 16.99
N GLN A 47 13.16 15.74 16.75
CA GLN A 47 12.75 14.82 17.83
C GLN A 47 13.80 13.78 18.24
N GLY A 48 15.09 14.04 18.04
CA GLY A 48 16.19 13.23 18.60
C GLY A 48 16.17 11.74 18.22
N ARG A 49 15.48 11.37 17.14
CA ARG A 49 15.29 9.99 16.69
C ARG A 49 16.28 9.68 15.58
N GLN A 50 17.17 8.73 15.81
CA GLN A 50 18.02 8.20 14.77
C GLN A 50 17.19 7.22 13.93
N ALA A 51 16.65 7.69 12.80
CA ALA A 51 15.99 6.81 11.85
C ALA A 51 17.06 6.05 11.04
N ARG A 52 17.07 4.72 11.15
CA ARG A 52 17.96 3.85 10.37
C ARG A 52 17.20 3.32 9.15
N LYS A 53 17.79 3.46 7.96
CA LYS A 53 17.24 2.87 6.73
C LYS A 53 17.31 1.34 6.80
N VAL A 54 16.21 0.67 6.51
CA VAL A 54 16.04 -0.79 6.71
C VAL A 54 16.15 -1.56 5.39
N GLU A 55 16.80 -1.01 4.36
CA GLU A 55 16.99 -1.75 3.11
C GLU A 55 17.77 -3.05 3.38
N GLY A 56 17.10 -4.17 3.23
CA GLY A 56 17.67 -5.51 3.40
C GLY A 56 17.64 -6.10 4.82
N GLU A 57 17.29 -5.34 5.86
CA GLU A 57 17.21 -5.86 7.24
C GLU A 57 15.83 -6.42 7.62
N PHE A 58 14.83 -6.24 6.78
CA PHE A 58 13.52 -6.82 7.01
C PHE A 58 13.54 -8.31 6.61
N ARG A 59 14.39 -9.10 7.30
CA ARG A 59 14.24 -10.56 7.25
C ARG A 59 13.04 -10.91 8.11
N PRO A 60 12.00 -11.54 7.55
CA PRO A 60 11.00 -12.18 8.38
C PRO A 60 11.74 -13.11 9.34
N ALA A 61 11.37 -13.12 10.62
CA ALA A 61 11.83 -14.17 11.53
C ALA A 61 11.68 -15.49 10.78
N PRO A 62 12.68 -16.41 10.83
CA PRO A 62 12.59 -17.66 10.12
C PRO A 62 11.31 -18.35 10.58
N SER A 63 10.30 -18.32 9.74
CA SER A 63 9.15 -19.20 9.92
C SER A 63 9.72 -20.61 9.91
N PRO A 64 9.33 -21.50 10.85
CA PRO A 64 9.78 -22.90 10.83
C PRO A 64 9.24 -23.66 9.60
N VAL A 65 8.55 -22.99 8.71
CA VAL A 65 8.13 -23.51 7.41
C VAL A 65 9.24 -23.24 6.41
N ALA A 66 9.87 -24.31 5.95
CA ALA A 66 10.81 -24.28 4.84
C ALA A 66 10.23 -23.43 3.69
N PRO A 67 11.09 -22.74 2.87
CA PRO A 67 10.62 -21.93 1.77
C PRO A 67 9.71 -22.81 0.91
N ALA A 68 8.41 -22.56 1.00
CA ALA A 68 7.45 -23.29 0.19
C ALA A 68 7.90 -23.04 -1.26
N ARG A 69 8.26 -24.12 -1.96
CA ARG A 69 8.50 -24.07 -3.39
C ARG A 69 7.24 -23.43 -3.98
N ILE A 70 7.38 -22.21 -4.50
CA ILE A 70 6.28 -21.52 -5.18
C ILE A 70 5.76 -22.53 -6.21
N SER A 71 4.53 -23.00 -6.00
CA SER A 71 3.97 -24.00 -6.88
C SER A 71 3.86 -23.43 -8.30
N VAL A 72 3.91 -24.29 -9.30
CA VAL A 72 3.72 -23.86 -10.70
C VAL A 72 2.41 -23.06 -10.84
N LYS A 73 1.37 -23.43 -10.10
CA LYS A 73 0.08 -22.74 -10.05
C LYS A 73 0.23 -21.29 -9.54
N THR A 74 1.05 -21.04 -8.51
CA THR A 74 1.32 -19.69 -7.99
C THR A 74 2.14 -18.83 -8.97
N ARG A 75 3.05 -19.45 -9.76
CA ARG A 75 3.79 -18.73 -10.81
C ARG A 75 2.90 -18.30 -11.98
N ILE A 76 1.93 -19.13 -12.35
CA ILE A 76 0.96 -18.79 -13.41
C ILE A 76 0.06 -17.65 -12.96
N SER A 77 -0.37 -17.64 -11.69
CA SER A 77 -1.19 -16.56 -11.12
C SER A 77 -0.45 -15.21 -11.00
N LEU A 78 0.88 -15.21 -10.87
CA LEU A 78 1.65 -13.97 -10.69
C LEU A 78 1.65 -13.05 -11.93
N GLY A 79 1.50 -13.63 -13.15
CA GLY A 79 1.43 -12.86 -14.40
C GLY A 79 0.00 -12.56 -14.87
N GLU A 80 -0.97 -13.33 -14.39
CA GLU A 80 -2.37 -13.29 -14.87
C GLU A 80 -3.03 -11.92 -14.64
N PHE A 81 -2.67 -11.21 -13.56
CA PHE A 81 -3.28 -9.93 -13.18
C PHE A 81 -2.36 -8.73 -13.39
N ASP A 82 -1.18 -8.91 -13.98
CA ASP A 82 -0.16 -7.87 -14.09
C ASP A 82 -0.66 -6.64 -14.83
N GLU A 83 -1.40 -6.81 -15.92
CA GLU A 83 -1.98 -5.71 -16.69
C GLU A 83 -2.94 -4.87 -15.83
N TYR A 84 -3.84 -5.51 -15.08
CA TYR A 84 -4.80 -4.80 -14.22
C TYR A 84 -4.12 -4.11 -13.05
N ILE A 85 -3.08 -4.73 -12.49
CA ILE A 85 -2.26 -4.15 -11.43
C ILE A 85 -1.55 -2.90 -11.93
N ASP A 86 -0.89 -2.99 -13.09
CA ASP A 86 -0.11 -1.89 -13.63
C ASP A 86 -1.01 -0.73 -14.08
N GLU A 87 -2.16 -1.00 -14.73
CA GLU A 87 -3.16 0.03 -15.05
C GLU A 87 -3.65 0.76 -13.79
N ALA A 88 -4.06 0.04 -12.75
CA ALA A 88 -4.55 0.61 -11.51
C ALA A 88 -3.44 1.36 -10.76
N ALA A 89 -2.23 0.80 -10.71
CA ALA A 89 -1.07 1.42 -10.08
C ALA A 89 -0.71 2.77 -10.71
N VAL A 90 -0.71 2.87 -12.04
CA VAL A 90 -0.51 4.13 -12.76
C VAL A 90 -1.65 5.10 -12.46
N ARG A 91 -2.91 4.67 -12.59
CA ARG A 91 -4.11 5.51 -12.39
C ARG A 91 -4.15 6.15 -11.02
N TYR A 92 -3.87 5.37 -9.97
CA TYR A 92 -3.94 5.82 -8.57
C TYR A 92 -2.57 6.22 -8.00
N LYS A 93 -1.51 6.26 -8.81
CA LYS A 93 -0.14 6.60 -8.40
C LYS A 93 0.32 5.78 -7.20
N MET A 94 0.13 4.47 -7.29
CA MET A 94 0.57 3.50 -6.28
C MET A 94 1.73 2.66 -6.84
N PRO A 95 2.70 2.23 -6.02
CA PRO A 95 3.75 1.32 -6.50
C PRO A 95 3.15 -0.04 -6.88
N PRO A 96 3.37 -0.57 -8.10
CA PRO A 96 2.88 -1.91 -8.49
C PRO A 96 3.34 -3.01 -7.52
N ALA A 97 4.56 -2.92 -7.01
CA ALA A 97 5.09 -3.85 -6.01
C ALA A 97 4.29 -3.85 -4.71
N LEU A 98 3.72 -2.70 -4.28
CA LEU A 98 2.86 -2.63 -3.10
C LEU A 98 1.50 -3.28 -3.39
N VAL A 99 0.93 -3.05 -4.56
CA VAL A 99 -0.33 -3.67 -4.97
C VAL A 99 -0.20 -5.19 -4.97
N ARG A 100 0.86 -5.72 -5.59
CA ARG A 100 1.16 -7.17 -5.58
C ARG A 100 1.34 -7.72 -4.17
N ALA A 101 2.03 -6.98 -3.30
CA ALA A 101 2.27 -7.39 -1.92
C ALA A 101 0.98 -7.48 -1.10
N VAL A 102 0.10 -6.50 -1.22
CA VAL A 102 -1.22 -6.50 -0.58
C VAL A 102 -2.06 -7.66 -1.12
N MET A 103 -2.21 -7.79 -2.43
CA MET A 103 -2.98 -8.88 -3.06
C MET A 103 -2.47 -10.27 -2.64
N HIS A 104 -1.15 -10.46 -2.60
CA HIS A 104 -0.56 -11.71 -2.12
C HIS A 104 -0.86 -11.98 -0.64
N ALA A 105 -0.85 -10.93 0.18
CA ALA A 105 -1.14 -11.06 1.60
C ALA A 105 -2.62 -11.41 1.85
N GLU A 106 -3.52 -10.82 1.07
CA GLU A 106 -4.97 -10.94 1.19
C GLU A 106 -5.51 -12.28 0.70
N SER A 107 -5.23 -12.62 -0.55
CA SER A 107 -5.84 -13.78 -1.22
C SER A 107 -4.85 -14.79 -1.76
N ALA A 108 -3.54 -14.52 -1.73
CA ALA A 108 -2.54 -15.27 -2.49
C ALA A 108 -2.91 -15.36 -3.99
N PHE A 109 -3.50 -14.29 -4.54
CA PHE A 109 -3.98 -14.17 -5.92
C PHE A 109 -5.19 -15.07 -6.27
N ASP A 110 -6.01 -15.45 -5.28
CA ASP A 110 -7.26 -16.15 -5.54
C ASP A 110 -8.42 -15.15 -5.75
N PRO A 111 -8.97 -15.02 -6.98
CA PRO A 111 -10.05 -14.08 -7.26
C PRO A 111 -11.37 -14.47 -6.59
N ASN A 112 -11.53 -15.72 -6.16
CA ASN A 112 -12.74 -16.23 -5.52
C ASN A 112 -12.60 -16.33 -3.99
N ALA A 113 -11.53 -15.79 -3.41
CA ALA A 113 -11.31 -15.84 -1.98
C ALA A 113 -12.41 -15.12 -1.21
N ILE A 114 -12.94 -15.75 -0.16
CA ILE A 114 -13.91 -15.15 0.77
C ILE A 114 -13.43 -15.44 2.19
N SER A 115 -13.30 -14.38 3.00
CA SER A 115 -12.96 -14.52 4.41
C SER A 115 -14.19 -14.83 5.26
N ILE A 116 -13.97 -15.29 6.49
CA ILE A 116 -15.05 -15.59 7.46
C ILE A 116 -15.90 -14.33 7.74
N VAL A 117 -15.33 -13.14 7.65
CA VAL A 117 -16.01 -11.87 7.88
C VAL A 117 -16.60 -11.26 6.60
N GLY A 118 -16.50 -11.95 5.46
CA GLY A 118 -17.11 -11.54 4.19
C GLY A 118 -16.25 -10.60 3.33
N ALA A 119 -14.98 -10.42 3.64
CA ALA A 119 -14.05 -9.79 2.72
C ALA A 119 -13.85 -10.69 1.48
N SER A 120 -13.84 -10.13 0.27
CA SER A 120 -13.98 -10.91 -0.96
C SER A 120 -13.04 -10.47 -2.07
N GLY A 121 -12.64 -11.44 -2.90
CA GLY A 121 -11.84 -11.26 -4.10
C GLY A 121 -10.36 -11.08 -3.85
N LEU A 122 -9.63 -10.70 -4.90
CA LEU A 122 -8.17 -10.59 -4.94
C LEU A 122 -7.58 -9.72 -3.83
N MET A 123 -8.21 -8.57 -3.56
CA MET A 123 -7.76 -7.61 -2.56
C MET A 123 -8.62 -7.61 -1.29
N GLN A 124 -9.45 -8.65 -1.09
CA GLN A 124 -10.25 -8.89 0.10
C GLN A 124 -11.01 -7.65 0.58
N LEU A 125 -11.82 -7.10 -0.32
CA LEU A 125 -12.62 -5.93 0.01
C LEU A 125 -13.85 -6.31 0.84
N MET A 126 -14.09 -5.59 1.93
CA MET A 126 -15.37 -5.66 2.62
C MET A 126 -16.47 -5.10 1.72
N PRO A 127 -17.69 -5.64 1.75
CA PRO A 127 -18.79 -5.16 0.89
C PRO A 127 -19.08 -3.66 1.00
N ALA A 128 -18.90 -3.07 2.18
CA ALA A 128 -19.04 -1.63 2.39
C ALA A 128 -17.95 -0.85 1.64
N THR A 129 -16.70 -1.24 1.82
CA THR A 129 -15.53 -0.64 1.14
C THR A 129 -15.64 -0.80 -0.38
N ALA A 130 -16.06 -1.98 -0.86
CA ALA A 130 -16.26 -2.20 -2.29
C ALA A 130 -17.27 -1.21 -2.90
N ARG A 131 -18.40 -0.97 -2.22
CA ARG A 131 -19.39 0.04 -2.66
C ARG A 131 -18.82 1.46 -2.65
N GLU A 132 -18.11 1.85 -1.60
CA GLU A 132 -17.46 3.17 -1.49
C GLU A 132 -16.39 3.36 -2.57
N MET A 133 -15.72 2.28 -2.95
CA MET A 133 -14.72 2.27 -4.02
C MET A 133 -15.30 2.00 -5.41
N TYR A 134 -16.62 2.05 -5.58
CA TYR A 134 -17.35 1.88 -6.84
C TYR A 134 -17.08 0.55 -7.55
N VAL A 135 -16.82 -0.52 -6.81
CA VAL A 135 -16.68 -1.88 -7.34
C VAL A 135 -18.08 -2.40 -7.72
N LYS A 136 -18.24 -2.83 -8.96
CA LYS A 136 -19.52 -3.34 -9.49
C LYS A 136 -19.66 -4.83 -9.23
N ASP A 137 -18.60 -5.58 -9.51
CA ASP A 137 -18.50 -7.00 -9.22
C ASP A 137 -17.25 -7.25 -8.39
N ILE A 138 -17.45 -7.69 -7.15
CA ILE A 138 -16.36 -7.91 -6.19
C ILE A 138 -15.49 -9.12 -6.56
N PHE A 139 -15.98 -10.01 -7.44
CA PHE A 139 -15.26 -11.20 -7.93
C PHE A 139 -14.66 -10.98 -9.34
N ASP A 140 -15.02 -9.90 -10.03
CA ASP A 140 -14.30 -9.50 -11.24
C ASP A 140 -12.90 -9.02 -10.89
N PRO A 141 -11.84 -9.65 -11.47
CA PRO A 141 -10.47 -9.31 -11.13
C PRO A 141 -10.13 -7.84 -11.34
N LYS A 142 -10.55 -7.25 -12.46
CA LYS A 142 -10.25 -5.87 -12.79
C LYS A 142 -10.95 -4.89 -11.82
N ASP A 143 -12.23 -5.11 -11.58
CA ASP A 143 -13.02 -4.29 -10.67
C ASP A 143 -12.50 -4.36 -9.23
N ASN A 144 -12.15 -5.55 -8.75
CA ASN A 144 -11.63 -5.77 -7.40
C ASN A 144 -10.26 -5.10 -7.21
N ILE A 145 -9.33 -5.32 -8.16
CA ILE A 145 -8.01 -4.68 -8.13
C ILE A 145 -8.13 -3.17 -8.16
N GLU A 146 -8.94 -2.62 -9.08
CA GLU A 146 -9.12 -1.19 -9.19
C GLU A 146 -9.71 -0.57 -7.91
N GLY A 147 -10.70 -1.22 -7.31
CA GLY A 147 -11.29 -0.81 -6.03
C GLY A 147 -10.30 -0.85 -4.89
N GLY A 148 -9.51 -1.93 -4.77
CA GLY A 148 -8.49 -2.09 -3.73
C GLY A 148 -7.35 -1.09 -3.86
N VAL A 149 -6.89 -0.81 -5.08
CA VAL A 149 -5.84 0.19 -5.32
C VAL A 149 -6.35 1.61 -5.07
N ARG A 150 -7.61 1.89 -5.43
CA ARG A 150 -8.28 3.15 -5.08
C ARG A 150 -8.36 3.33 -3.56
N TYR A 151 -8.69 2.28 -2.83
CA TYR A 151 -8.71 2.32 -1.36
C TYR A 151 -7.32 2.56 -0.78
N LEU A 152 -6.28 1.88 -1.29
CA LEU A 152 -4.89 2.18 -0.92
C LEU A 152 -4.53 3.65 -1.16
N ARG A 153 -5.03 4.26 -2.25
CA ARG A 153 -4.80 5.68 -2.54
C ARG A 153 -5.50 6.59 -1.53
N VAL A 154 -6.74 6.27 -1.13
CA VAL A 154 -7.45 6.99 -0.07
C VAL A 154 -6.65 6.97 1.22
N LEU A 155 -6.16 5.80 1.64
CA LEU A 155 -5.33 5.64 2.82
C LEU A 155 -3.97 6.37 2.69
N ALA A 156 -3.38 6.39 1.48
CA ALA A 156 -2.16 7.16 1.23
C ALA A 156 -2.37 8.66 1.46
N ASN A 157 -3.49 9.19 1.03
CA ASN A 157 -3.82 10.60 1.27
C ASN A 157 -4.07 10.88 2.76
N GLU A 158 -4.72 9.95 3.45
CA GLU A 158 -5.05 10.08 4.87
C GLU A 158 -3.83 10.02 5.79
N PHE A 159 -2.84 9.21 5.43
CA PHE A 159 -1.63 8.98 6.23
C PHE A 159 -0.36 9.58 5.61
N ASP A 160 -0.47 10.65 4.81
CA ASP A 160 0.64 11.39 4.22
C ASP A 160 1.66 10.51 3.46
N GLY A 161 1.19 9.40 2.87
CA GLY A 161 2.01 8.44 2.15
C GLY A 161 2.87 7.53 3.03
N ASP A 162 2.64 7.50 4.35
CA ASP A 162 3.32 6.55 5.25
C ASP A 162 2.82 5.13 4.97
N MET A 163 3.64 4.35 4.27
CA MET A 163 3.28 3.00 3.81
C MET A 163 2.90 2.06 4.96
N VAL A 164 3.56 2.17 6.11
CA VAL A 164 3.30 1.29 7.24
C VAL A 164 1.93 1.58 7.84
N LYS A 165 1.58 2.87 7.97
CA LYS A 165 0.25 3.28 8.44
C LYS A 165 -0.84 2.91 7.44
N MET A 166 -0.59 3.11 6.15
CA MET A 166 -1.51 2.69 5.09
C MET A 166 -1.82 1.20 5.15
N VAL A 167 -0.78 0.37 5.24
CA VAL A 167 -0.92 -1.10 5.31
C VAL A 167 -1.63 -1.52 6.59
N ALA A 168 -1.30 -0.89 7.72
CA ALA A 168 -2.02 -1.13 8.98
C ALA A 168 -3.51 -0.75 8.88
N ALA A 169 -3.80 0.40 8.26
CA ALA A 169 -5.16 0.88 8.07
C ALA A 169 -5.95 0.04 7.05
N TYR A 170 -5.29 -0.53 6.06
CA TYR A 170 -5.92 -1.46 5.12
C TYR A 170 -6.50 -2.67 5.85
N ASN A 171 -5.74 -3.24 6.78
CA ASN A 171 -6.15 -4.41 7.56
C ASN A 171 -7.08 -4.08 8.74
N ALA A 172 -6.72 -3.09 9.56
CA ALA A 172 -7.42 -2.79 10.82
C ALA A 172 -8.48 -1.68 10.70
N GLY A 173 -8.52 -1.00 9.54
CA GLY A 173 -9.30 0.22 9.35
C GLY A 173 -8.55 1.49 9.80
N PRO A 174 -8.79 2.64 9.12
CA PRO A 174 -8.12 3.89 9.41
C PRO A 174 -8.41 4.42 10.83
N GLU A 175 -9.63 4.23 11.32
CA GLU A 175 -10.00 4.67 12.66
C GLU A 175 -9.21 3.94 13.76
N ALA A 176 -8.86 2.66 13.57
CA ALA A 176 -8.00 1.95 14.50
C ALA A 176 -6.61 2.58 14.56
N VAL A 177 -6.01 2.91 13.41
CA VAL A 177 -4.70 3.57 13.36
C VAL A 177 -4.75 4.95 14.02
N LYS A 178 -5.79 5.75 13.76
CA LYS A 178 -5.99 7.07 14.40
C LYS A 178 -6.14 6.94 15.92
N LYS A 179 -6.95 5.98 16.39
CA LYS A 179 -7.16 5.70 17.82
C LYS A 179 -5.86 5.44 18.56
N TYR A 180 -4.90 4.80 17.90
CA TYR A 180 -3.56 4.55 18.45
C TYR A 180 -2.53 5.60 18.04
N GLY A 181 -2.95 6.86 17.88
CA GLY A 181 -2.06 8.00 17.64
C GLY A 181 -1.30 7.93 16.30
N GLY A 182 -1.87 7.25 15.32
CA GLY A 182 -1.21 7.05 14.03
C GLY A 182 -0.13 5.97 14.05
N GLN A 183 -0.12 5.12 15.05
CA GLN A 183 0.76 3.94 15.14
C GLN A 183 0.04 2.68 14.65
N VAL A 184 0.82 1.63 14.34
CA VAL A 184 0.25 0.31 14.09
C VAL A 184 -0.48 -0.17 15.34
N PRO A 185 -1.78 -0.47 15.27
CA PRO A 185 -2.53 -0.94 16.42
C PRO A 185 -1.87 -2.18 17.06
N PRO A 186 -1.93 -2.34 18.38
CA PRO A 186 -1.34 -3.49 19.08
C PRO A 186 -2.18 -4.77 18.90
N TYR A 187 -2.74 -4.95 17.72
CA TYR A 187 -3.45 -6.16 17.33
C TYR A 187 -2.46 -7.15 16.72
N PRO A 188 -2.32 -8.36 17.27
CA PRO A 188 -1.35 -9.36 16.78
C PRO A 188 -1.50 -9.63 15.28
N GLU A 189 -2.74 -9.70 14.80
CA GLU A 189 -3.06 -9.91 13.39
C GLU A 189 -2.55 -8.76 12.52
N THR A 190 -2.88 -7.51 12.87
CA THR A 190 -2.45 -6.33 12.11
C THR A 190 -0.93 -6.18 12.09
N GLN A 191 -0.27 -6.43 13.21
CA GLN A 191 1.19 -6.40 13.28
C GLN A 191 1.82 -7.48 12.39
N ALA A 192 1.26 -8.69 12.36
CA ALA A 192 1.71 -9.77 11.49
C ALA A 192 1.45 -9.43 10.01
N TYR A 193 0.30 -8.86 9.70
CA TYR A 193 -0.08 -8.41 8.37
C TYR A 193 0.90 -7.35 7.83
N VAL A 194 1.17 -6.30 8.61
CA VAL A 194 2.13 -5.26 8.23
C VAL A 194 3.50 -5.86 7.92
N ARG A 195 4.01 -6.73 8.78
CA ARG A 195 5.30 -7.42 8.52
C ARG A 195 5.27 -8.22 7.23
N LYS A 196 4.19 -8.99 6.98
CA LYS A 196 4.01 -9.80 5.77
C LYS A 196 4.01 -8.92 4.52
N VAL A 197 3.18 -7.87 4.47
CA VAL A 197 3.06 -6.99 3.31
C VAL A 197 4.36 -6.25 3.02
N ILE A 198 5.03 -5.70 4.04
CA ILE A 198 6.29 -4.98 3.87
C ILE A 198 7.40 -5.92 3.34
N SER A 199 7.47 -7.16 3.86
CA SER A 199 8.40 -8.16 3.34
C SER A 199 8.14 -8.50 1.86
N LEU A 200 6.89 -8.73 1.50
CA LEU A 200 6.48 -9.01 0.12
C LEU A 200 6.75 -7.81 -0.81
N TYR A 201 6.51 -6.59 -0.34
CA TYR A 201 6.81 -5.37 -1.09
C TYR A 201 8.29 -5.31 -1.51
N PHE A 202 9.22 -5.57 -0.60
CA PHE A 202 10.64 -5.58 -0.94
C PHE A 202 11.00 -6.72 -1.90
N GLN A 203 10.40 -7.89 -1.76
CA GLN A 203 10.62 -9.00 -2.69
C GLN A 203 10.17 -8.62 -4.10
N TYR A 204 8.94 -8.10 -4.28
CA TYR A 204 8.44 -7.68 -5.59
C TYR A 204 9.22 -6.49 -6.18
N LYS A 205 9.63 -5.54 -5.35
CA LYS A 205 10.44 -4.41 -5.79
C LYS A 205 11.80 -4.86 -6.33
N THR A 206 12.46 -5.81 -5.65
CA THR A 206 13.75 -6.37 -6.09
C THR A 206 13.59 -7.18 -7.39
N GLN A 207 12.53 -7.99 -7.51
CA GLN A 207 12.25 -8.76 -8.73
C GLN A 207 12.05 -7.84 -9.93
N ALA A 208 11.29 -6.75 -9.78
CA ALA A 208 11.09 -5.78 -10.84
C ALA A 208 12.40 -5.08 -11.28
N GLN A 209 13.29 -4.79 -10.33
CA GLN A 209 14.60 -4.18 -10.64
C GLN A 209 15.51 -5.14 -11.40
N VAL A 210 15.53 -6.43 -11.05
CA VAL A 210 16.31 -7.46 -11.73
C VAL A 210 15.81 -7.65 -13.17
N ALA A 211 14.49 -7.73 -13.38
CA ALA A 211 13.91 -7.85 -14.70
C ALA A 211 14.27 -6.69 -15.63
N GLN A 212 14.29 -5.44 -15.10
CA GLN A 212 14.68 -4.25 -15.88
C GLN A 212 16.20 -4.16 -16.13
N GLY A 213 17.03 -4.80 -15.30
CA GLY A 213 18.49 -4.83 -15.46
C GLY A 213 18.98 -5.84 -16.50
N ASP A 214 18.20 -6.87 -16.76
CA ASP A 214 18.55 -7.95 -17.72
C ASP A 214 18.22 -7.57 -19.18
N GLU A 215 17.47 -6.47 -19.39
CA GLU A 215 17.10 -5.95 -20.72
C GLU A 215 18.08 -4.89 -21.26
N ARG A 216 19.21 -4.64 -20.58
CA ARG A 216 20.26 -3.70 -21.01
C ARG A 216 21.57 -4.42 -21.33
#